data_a1fc66a405a25d989d66d3364cb6a4d0
#
_entry.id   a1fc66a405a25d989d66d3364cb6a4d0
#
_cell.length_a   1.000
_cell.length_b   1.000
_cell.length_c   1.000
_cell.angle_alpha   90.00
_cell.angle_beta   90.00
_cell.angle_gamma   90.00
#
_symmetry.space_group_name_H-M   'P 1'
#
loop_
_entity.id
_entity.type
_entity.pdbx_description
1 polymer ?
#
loop_
_entity_poly.entity_id
_entity_poly.type
_entity_poly.pdbx_seq_one_letter_code
_entity_poly.pdbx_strand_id
1 'polypeptide(L)'
;WLAHCAGTTLLEQPHSNQALVYTVINTPWPLSDRDTVVNFTFNQQANGGMHILMQGKPAYLPKQDDRVRIPKLTGAWTLEPLTAHKVRITYQLSLDPGGNSPAWLVNEFSQQGMYDTLANLRTVLLQGDRPINLAMQ
;
A
#
# COMPACT_ATOMS: atom_id res chain seq x y z
N TRP A 1 -4.26 -8.10 4.21
CA TRP A 1 -5.28 -7.07 4.46
C TRP A 1 -5.38 -6.03 3.35
N LEU A 2 -4.29 -5.78 2.64
CA LEU A 2 -4.34 -4.92 1.44
C LEU A 2 -5.25 -5.56 0.39
N ALA A 3 -6.27 -4.83 -0.05
CA ALA A 3 -7.23 -5.32 -1.02
C ALA A 3 -6.56 -5.66 -2.35
N HIS A 4 -7.00 -6.74 -2.98
CA HIS A 4 -6.50 -7.26 -4.26
C HIS A 4 -5.02 -7.66 -4.28
N CYS A 5 -4.33 -7.67 -3.14
CA CYS A 5 -2.92 -8.02 -3.07
C CYS A 5 -2.71 -9.54 -3.27
N ALA A 6 -1.97 -9.91 -4.31
CA ALA A 6 -1.55 -11.29 -4.56
C ALA A 6 -0.25 -11.66 -3.85
N GLY A 7 0.60 -10.69 -3.57
CA GLY A 7 1.87 -10.89 -2.88
C GLY A 7 2.68 -9.62 -2.72
N THR A 8 3.51 -9.60 -1.70
CA THR A 8 4.37 -8.46 -1.35
C THR A 8 5.76 -8.96 -1.01
N THR A 9 6.78 -8.29 -1.55
CA THR A 9 8.19 -8.61 -1.31
C THR A 9 8.95 -7.36 -0.90
N LEU A 10 9.65 -7.42 0.23
CA LEU A 10 10.61 -6.38 0.61
C LEU A 10 11.84 -6.51 -0.29
N LEU A 11 12.16 -5.46 -1.05
CA LEU A 11 13.30 -5.44 -1.96
C LEU A 11 14.56 -4.92 -1.28
N GLU A 12 14.44 -3.81 -0.56
CA GLU A 12 15.57 -3.10 0.03
C GLU A 12 15.11 -2.21 1.17
N GLN A 13 16.01 -1.96 2.11
CA GLN A 13 15.88 -0.92 3.14
C GLN A 13 17.03 0.09 2.98
N PRO A 14 16.87 1.11 2.11
CA PRO A 14 17.97 2.06 1.82
C PRO A 14 18.42 2.83 3.06
N HIS A 15 17.49 3.08 3.97
CA HIS A 15 17.73 3.73 5.27
C HIS A 15 16.89 3.07 6.36
N SER A 16 17.22 3.32 7.63
CA SER A 16 16.50 2.73 8.78
C SER A 16 15.01 3.10 8.83
N ASN A 17 14.62 4.22 8.22
CA ASN A 17 13.24 4.69 8.14
C ASN A 17 12.62 4.54 6.75
N GLN A 18 13.20 3.72 5.88
CA GLN A 18 12.69 3.49 4.54
C GLN A 18 12.56 2.00 4.23
N ALA A 19 11.60 1.66 3.39
CA ALA A 19 11.44 0.32 2.86
C ALA A 19 10.97 0.39 1.41
N LEU A 20 11.65 -0.34 0.54
CA LEU A 20 11.30 -0.47 -0.87
C LEU A 20 10.59 -1.81 -1.08
N VAL A 21 9.35 -1.76 -1.52
CA VAL A 21 8.44 -2.91 -1.54
C VAL A 21 7.88 -3.14 -2.93
N TYR A 22 7.95 -4.38 -3.39
CA TYR A 22 7.28 -4.85 -4.61
C TYR A 22 5.97 -5.52 -4.25
N THR A 23 4.89 -5.12 -4.92
CA THR A 23 3.56 -5.68 -4.70
C THR A 23 2.91 -6.08 -6.03
N VAL A 24 2.32 -7.26 -6.06
CA VAL A 24 1.48 -7.73 -7.18
C VAL A 24 0.02 -7.56 -6.80
N ILE A 25 -0.75 -6.99 -7.69
CA ILE A 25 -2.16 -6.67 -7.50
C ILE A 25 -2.99 -7.43 -8.52
N ASN A 26 -3.91 -8.25 -8.04
CA ASN A 26 -4.86 -8.96 -8.88
C ASN A 26 -5.84 -7.99 -9.52
N THR A 27 -6.05 -8.16 -10.81
CA THR A 27 -7.02 -7.39 -11.58
C THR A 27 -8.03 -8.35 -12.20
N PRO A 28 -9.35 -8.03 -12.18
CA PRO A 28 -10.36 -8.88 -12.79
C PRO A 28 -10.11 -9.11 -14.29
N TRP A 29 -10.30 -10.36 -14.72
CA TRP A 29 -10.25 -10.70 -16.15
C TRP A 29 -11.26 -9.84 -16.95
N PRO A 30 -10.95 -9.36 -18.16
CA PRO A 30 -9.82 -9.72 -19.03
C PRO A 30 -8.57 -8.82 -18.90
N LEU A 31 -8.48 -8.03 -17.87
CA LEU A 31 -7.37 -7.12 -17.68
C LEU A 31 -6.16 -7.84 -17.05
N SER A 32 -4.97 -7.44 -17.48
CA SER A 32 -3.73 -7.92 -16.87
C SER A 32 -3.60 -7.44 -15.42
N ASP A 33 -3.00 -8.27 -14.58
CA ASP A 33 -2.60 -7.86 -13.24
C ASP A 33 -1.69 -6.64 -13.29
N ARG A 34 -1.64 -5.93 -12.18
CA ARG A 34 -0.74 -4.80 -11.98
C ARG A 34 0.37 -5.19 -11.02
N ASP A 35 1.50 -4.51 -11.16
CA ASP A 35 2.54 -4.53 -10.13
C ASP A 35 3.01 -3.12 -9.82
N THR A 36 3.60 -2.97 -8.65
CA THR A 36 4.13 -1.68 -8.22
C THR A 36 5.38 -1.86 -7.38
N VAL A 37 6.29 -0.92 -7.50
CA VAL A 37 7.41 -0.74 -6.56
C VAL A 37 7.16 0.57 -5.84
N VAL A 38 7.10 0.52 -4.51
CA VAL A 38 6.83 1.69 -3.67
C VAL A 38 7.92 1.84 -2.63
N ASN A 39 8.44 3.03 -2.51
CA ASN A 39 9.28 3.42 -1.38
C ASN A 39 8.40 3.98 -0.27
N PHE A 40 8.45 3.35 0.90
CA PHE A 40 7.81 3.82 2.11
C PHE A 40 8.82 4.57 2.96
N THR A 41 8.46 5.75 3.43
CA THR A 41 9.26 6.53 4.38
C THR A 41 8.48 6.72 5.68
N PHE A 42 9.04 6.23 6.77
CA PHE A 42 8.41 6.24 8.10
C PHE A 42 8.92 7.42 8.91
N ASN A 43 8.02 8.32 9.28
CA ASN A 43 8.32 9.51 10.08
C ASN A 43 7.55 9.45 11.40
N GLN A 44 8.26 9.21 12.50
CA GLN A 44 7.65 9.22 13.81
C GLN A 44 7.28 10.65 14.21
N GLN A 45 6.09 10.82 14.77
CA GLN A 45 5.56 12.11 15.18
C GLN A 45 5.78 12.34 16.68
N ALA A 46 5.86 13.61 17.09
CA ALA A 46 6.06 13.99 18.49
C ALA A 46 4.94 13.51 19.44
N ASN A 47 3.72 13.32 18.92
CA ASN A 47 2.57 12.81 19.67
C ASN A 47 2.57 11.27 19.82
N GLY A 48 3.63 10.57 19.40
CA GLY A 48 3.69 9.10 19.38
C GLY A 48 3.04 8.46 18.15
N GLY A 49 2.52 9.26 17.23
CA GLY A 49 1.97 8.78 15.97
C GLY A 49 3.02 8.49 14.91
N MET A 50 2.56 8.12 13.73
CA MET A 50 3.41 7.80 12.59
C MET A 50 2.83 8.42 11.32
N HIS A 51 3.69 9.01 10.51
CA HIS A 51 3.36 9.45 9.16
C HIS A 51 4.20 8.65 8.17
N ILE A 52 3.55 7.88 7.29
CA ILE A 52 4.20 7.00 6.33
C ILE A 52 3.93 7.53 4.94
N LEU A 53 4.97 8.02 4.28
CA LEU A 53 4.89 8.48 2.91
C LEU A 53 5.08 7.31 1.94
N MET A 54 4.33 7.31 0.85
CA MET A 54 4.40 6.31 -0.21
C MET A 54 4.77 7.01 -1.52
N GLN A 55 5.82 6.53 -2.16
CA GLN A 55 6.22 7.02 -3.46
C GLN A 55 6.53 5.87 -4.41
N GLY A 56 5.83 5.82 -5.54
CA GLY A 56 6.08 4.86 -6.61
C GLY A 56 7.45 5.02 -7.23
N LYS A 57 8.10 3.90 -7.50
CA LYS A 57 9.40 3.79 -8.17
C LYS A 57 9.29 2.84 -9.38
N PRO A 58 8.53 3.23 -10.43
CA PRO A 58 8.19 2.31 -11.52
C PRO A 58 9.39 1.84 -12.33
N ALA A 59 10.49 2.58 -12.33
CA ALA A 59 11.72 2.23 -13.05
C ALA A 59 12.72 1.41 -12.23
N TYR A 60 12.43 1.13 -10.95
CA TYR A 60 13.37 0.43 -10.07
C TYR A 60 13.63 -1.02 -10.49
N LEU A 61 12.58 -1.73 -10.92
CA LEU A 61 12.68 -3.08 -11.47
C LEU A 61 12.28 -3.10 -12.95
N PRO A 62 12.84 -4.00 -13.76
CA PRO A 62 12.35 -4.24 -15.11
C PRO A 62 10.86 -4.58 -15.11
N LYS A 63 10.15 -4.15 -16.15
CA LYS A 63 8.74 -4.49 -16.34
C LYS A 63 8.60 -5.99 -16.62
N GLN A 64 7.54 -6.58 -16.12
CA GLN A 64 7.15 -7.95 -16.43
C GLN A 64 6.21 -7.97 -17.63
N ASP A 65 6.33 -8.97 -18.52
CA ASP A 65 5.53 -9.04 -19.75
C ASP A 65 4.05 -9.36 -19.48
N ASP A 66 3.76 -10.03 -18.37
CA ASP A 66 2.42 -10.48 -17.98
C ASP A 66 1.68 -9.49 -17.07
N ARG A 67 2.29 -8.34 -16.74
CA ARG A 67 1.74 -7.35 -15.82
C ARG A 67 1.91 -5.93 -16.32
N VAL A 68 1.01 -5.07 -15.88
CA VAL A 68 1.11 -3.63 -16.13
C VAL A 68 1.78 -2.99 -14.91
N ARG A 69 2.93 -2.36 -15.11
CA ARG A 69 3.59 -1.58 -14.08
C ARG A 69 2.80 -0.29 -13.84
N ILE A 70 2.36 -0.07 -12.60
CA ILE A 70 1.70 1.17 -12.19
C ILE A 70 2.70 2.34 -12.37
N PRO A 71 2.40 3.30 -13.28
CA PRO A 71 3.38 4.34 -13.63
C PRO A 71 3.47 5.46 -12.61
N LYS A 72 2.38 5.72 -11.88
CA LYS A 72 2.31 6.80 -10.90
C LYS A 72 1.56 6.34 -9.66
N LEU A 73 2.20 6.47 -8.52
CA LEU A 73 1.61 6.22 -7.22
C LEU A 73 2.25 7.15 -6.20
N THR A 74 1.41 7.89 -5.49
CA THR A 74 1.79 8.63 -4.30
C THR A 74 0.71 8.45 -3.24
N GLY A 75 1.09 8.48 -1.99
CA GLY A 75 0.14 8.34 -0.91
C GLY A 75 0.76 8.57 0.45
N ALA A 76 -0.08 8.47 1.46
CA ALA A 76 0.34 8.58 2.85
C ALA A 76 -0.59 7.79 3.78
N TRP A 77 -0.01 7.22 4.81
CA TRP A 77 -0.70 6.74 5.99
C TRP A 77 -0.40 7.67 7.15
N THR A 78 -1.41 8.05 7.88
CA THR A 78 -1.24 8.81 9.13
C THR A 78 -1.89 8.03 10.26
N LEU A 79 -1.11 7.73 11.29
CA LEU A 79 -1.55 7.04 12.49
C LEU A 79 -1.46 8.03 13.65
N GLU A 80 -2.61 8.37 14.23
CA GLU A 80 -2.71 9.34 15.31
C GLU A 80 -3.27 8.66 16.56
N PRO A 81 -2.52 8.59 17.67
CA PRO A 81 -3.07 8.09 18.93
C PRO A 81 -4.14 9.06 19.44
N LEU A 82 -5.35 8.55 19.67
CA LEU A 82 -6.44 9.32 20.25
C LEU A 82 -6.56 9.10 21.76
N THR A 83 -6.40 7.85 22.17
CA THR A 83 -6.38 7.41 23.58
C THR A 83 -5.36 6.29 23.74
N ALA A 84 -5.19 5.74 24.95
CA ALA A 84 -4.34 4.58 25.21
C ALA A 84 -4.75 3.33 24.38
N HIS A 85 -5.99 3.27 23.91
CA HIS A 85 -6.55 2.11 23.21
C HIS A 85 -7.18 2.43 21.84
N LYS A 86 -7.04 3.67 21.35
CA LYS A 86 -7.61 4.10 20.09
C LYS A 86 -6.60 4.86 19.24
N VAL A 87 -6.50 4.46 17.98
CA VAL A 87 -5.68 5.12 16.96
C VAL A 87 -6.58 5.49 15.79
N ARG A 88 -6.44 6.74 15.32
CA ARG A 88 -7.03 7.14 14.04
C ARG A 88 -6.06 6.80 12.93
N ILE A 89 -6.54 6.07 11.93
CA ILE A 89 -5.77 5.73 10.74
C ILE A 89 -6.38 6.48 9.56
N THR A 90 -5.58 7.29 8.91
CA THR A 90 -5.95 7.99 7.67
C THR A 90 -5.09 7.45 6.53
N TYR A 91 -5.74 7.07 5.43
CA TYR A 91 -5.07 6.58 4.23
C TYR A 91 -5.43 7.46 3.03
N GLN A 92 -4.41 8.02 2.40
CA GLN A 92 -4.53 8.82 1.19
C GLN A 92 -3.75 8.14 0.07
N LEU A 93 -4.35 8.06 -1.12
CA LEU A 93 -3.74 7.42 -2.26
C LEU A 93 -4.11 8.15 -3.54
N SER A 94 -3.11 8.43 -4.37
CA SER A 94 -3.27 8.88 -5.74
C SER A 94 -2.48 7.93 -6.63
N LEU A 95 -3.15 7.29 -7.58
CA LEU A 95 -2.48 6.40 -8.51
C LEU A 95 -3.11 6.43 -9.90
N ASP A 96 -2.28 6.16 -10.90
CA ASP A 96 -2.70 5.84 -12.26
C ASP A 96 -2.50 4.33 -12.45
N PRO A 97 -3.56 3.55 -12.70
CA PRO A 97 -3.42 2.10 -12.85
C PRO A 97 -2.65 1.69 -14.11
N GLY A 98 -2.37 2.61 -15.02
CA GLY A 98 -1.65 2.34 -16.26
C GLY A 98 -2.44 1.56 -17.31
N GLY A 99 -1.89 1.45 -18.52
CA GLY A 99 -2.53 0.75 -19.62
C GLY A 99 -3.86 1.39 -20.02
N ASN A 100 -4.70 0.62 -20.74
CA ASN A 100 -6.07 1.02 -21.09
C ASN A 100 -6.99 0.66 -19.91
N SER A 101 -7.04 1.51 -18.91
CA SER A 101 -7.85 1.29 -17.71
C SER A 101 -9.26 1.85 -17.88
N PRO A 102 -10.29 1.00 -17.91
CA PRO A 102 -11.67 1.48 -17.94
C PRO A 102 -12.03 2.19 -16.63
N ALA A 103 -13.03 3.06 -16.69
CA ALA A 103 -13.44 3.88 -15.54
C ALA A 103 -13.79 3.05 -14.29
N TRP A 104 -14.40 1.87 -14.46
CA TRP A 104 -14.73 0.99 -13.35
C TRP A 104 -13.49 0.49 -12.61
N LEU A 105 -12.38 0.22 -13.34
CA LEU A 105 -11.12 -0.19 -12.71
C LEU A 105 -10.50 0.94 -11.90
N VAL A 106 -10.56 2.17 -12.44
CA VAL A 106 -10.09 3.36 -11.71
C VAL A 106 -10.87 3.53 -10.40
N ASN A 107 -12.19 3.33 -10.44
CA ASN A 107 -13.05 3.40 -9.26
C ASN A 107 -12.71 2.29 -8.25
N GLU A 108 -12.47 1.06 -8.73
CA GLU A 108 -12.10 -0.07 -7.88
C GLU A 108 -10.80 0.22 -7.10
N PHE A 109 -9.78 0.74 -7.76
CA PHE A 109 -8.53 1.10 -7.09
C PHE A 109 -8.65 2.33 -6.18
N SER A 110 -9.52 3.28 -6.50
CA SER A 110 -9.58 4.56 -5.78
C SER A 110 -10.56 4.57 -4.61
N GLN A 111 -11.72 3.92 -4.73
CA GLN A 111 -12.78 3.99 -3.72
C GLN A 111 -12.98 2.65 -3.01
N GLN A 112 -13.40 1.64 -3.74
CA GLN A 112 -13.75 0.36 -3.14
C GLN A 112 -12.52 -0.33 -2.55
N GLY A 113 -11.41 -0.35 -3.28
CA GLY A 113 -10.16 -0.96 -2.80
C GLY A 113 -9.60 -0.27 -1.55
N MET A 114 -9.74 1.04 -1.43
CA MET A 114 -9.33 1.77 -0.22
C MET A 114 -10.23 1.43 0.96
N TYR A 115 -11.53 1.39 0.75
CA TYR A 115 -12.49 1.00 1.79
C TYR A 115 -12.21 -0.42 2.29
N ASP A 116 -12.07 -1.37 1.38
CA ASP A 116 -11.81 -2.77 1.71
C ASP A 116 -10.47 -2.93 2.45
N THR A 117 -9.44 -2.21 2.02
CA THR A 117 -8.14 -2.20 2.69
C THR A 117 -8.26 -1.75 4.14
N LEU A 118 -8.97 -0.66 4.41
CA LEU A 118 -9.17 -0.16 5.78
C LEU A 118 -10.04 -1.10 6.61
N ALA A 119 -11.10 -1.65 6.02
CA ALA A 119 -11.97 -2.62 6.69
C ALA A 119 -11.21 -3.90 7.07
N ASN A 120 -10.40 -4.43 6.14
CA ASN A 120 -9.57 -5.60 6.37
C ASN A 120 -8.50 -5.33 7.44
N LEU A 121 -7.84 -4.19 7.37
CA LEU A 121 -6.85 -3.76 8.35
C LEU A 121 -7.47 -3.68 9.76
N ARG A 122 -8.64 -3.07 9.87
CA ARG A 122 -9.38 -3.01 11.15
C ARG A 122 -9.65 -4.38 11.70
N THR A 123 -10.10 -5.32 10.87
CA THR A 123 -10.37 -6.70 11.27
C THR A 123 -9.11 -7.39 11.80
N VAL A 124 -7.98 -7.26 11.09
CA VAL A 124 -6.69 -7.84 11.51
C VAL A 124 -6.24 -7.27 12.85
N LEU A 125 -6.36 -5.95 13.05
CA LEU A 125 -5.97 -5.29 14.29
C LEU A 125 -6.86 -5.69 15.48
N LEU A 126 -8.15 -5.90 15.25
CA LEU A 126 -9.09 -6.31 16.31
C LEU A 126 -8.94 -7.78 16.70
N GLN A 127 -8.41 -8.64 15.84
CA GLN A 127 -8.14 -10.05 16.14
C GLN A 127 -6.95 -10.25 17.09
N GLY A 128 -6.16 -9.22 17.38
CA GLY A 128 -5.30 -9.04 18.54
C GLY A 128 -4.10 -9.98 18.75
N ASP A 129 -3.99 -11.11 18.08
CA ASP A 129 -3.07 -12.18 18.45
C ASP A 129 -1.99 -12.52 17.41
N ARG A 130 -1.83 -11.69 16.41
CA ARG A 130 -0.64 -11.82 15.56
C ARG A 130 0.36 -10.77 16.00
N PRO A 131 1.57 -11.19 16.44
CA PRO A 131 2.66 -10.23 16.44
C PRO A 131 2.64 -9.64 15.04
N ILE A 132 2.49 -8.34 14.95
CA ILE A 132 2.75 -7.62 13.72
C ILE A 132 4.24 -7.87 13.49
N ASN A 133 4.52 -8.97 12.85
CA ASN A 133 5.81 -9.21 12.26
C ASN A 133 5.85 -8.20 11.12
N LEU A 134 6.13 -6.97 11.48
CA LEU A 134 6.57 -5.99 10.53
C LEU A 134 7.82 -6.63 9.91
N ALA A 135 7.64 -7.26 8.76
CA ALA A 135 8.75 -7.75 7.95
C ALA A 135 9.67 -6.59 7.53
N MET A 136 9.53 -5.49 8.19
CA MET A 136 10.29 -4.24 8.09
C MET A 136 11.19 -4.03 9.30
N GLN A 137 11.42 -5.07 10.06
CA GLN A 137 12.51 -5.06 11.03
C GLN A 137 13.82 -5.41 10.35
#